data_fa17a2e7f466b811a1ee611a16a93ae2
#
_entry.id   fa17a2e7f466b811a1ee611a16a93ae2
#
_cell.length_a   1.000
_cell.length_b   1.000
_cell.length_c   1.000
_cell.angle_alpha   90.00
_cell.angle_beta   90.00
_cell.angle_gamma   90.00
#
_symmetry.space_group_name_H-M   'P 1'
#
loop_
_entity.id
_entity.type
_entity.pdbx_description
1 polymer ?
#
loop_
_entity_poly.entity_id
_entity_poly.type
_entity_poly.pdbx_seq_one_letter_code
_entity_poly.pdbx_strand_id
1 'polypeptide(L)'
;MDLGLQHKVAIVTGGSKGIGRGIAEALAAEGANLAICARTAGPLREARQSLQRHGGEVFAVPCDVGDPEALREFLETSRQRFGGVDILVNNVSALHASDDELTAWEASIRLDLLASVRATRQVAPWIAERGGGSILFISSISGLEAGSPPAYAGIKAALISYSKTLAMSLAAQKIRVNTIAPGSIEFEDGNWAWARVENPERYNRTLAKIPWGRLGTPEEVGAVAAFLVSKPASWITGVCLAVDGGQHKGNL
;
A
#
# COMPACT_ATOMS: atom_id res chain seq x y z
N MET A 1 16.83 -1.01 15.65
CA MET A 1 16.19 0.33 15.89
C MET A 1 14.79 0.02 16.36
N ASP A 2 14.35 0.60 17.47
CA ASP A 2 12.95 0.47 17.89
C ASP A 2 12.09 1.40 17.01
N LEU A 3 11.15 0.84 16.26
CA LEU A 3 10.24 1.60 15.40
C LEU A 3 9.06 2.21 16.18
N GLY A 4 8.82 1.79 17.41
CA GLY A 4 7.70 2.26 18.24
C GLY A 4 6.33 1.89 17.68
N LEU A 5 6.24 0.73 17.02
CA LEU A 5 5.01 0.22 16.38
C LEU A 5 4.27 -0.80 17.25
N GLN A 6 4.87 -1.22 18.35
CA GLN A 6 4.23 -2.18 19.27
C GLN A 6 2.86 -1.67 19.74
N HIS A 7 1.84 -2.50 19.61
CA HIS A 7 0.44 -2.20 19.92
C HIS A 7 -0.22 -1.07 19.10
N LYS A 8 0.46 -0.52 18.09
CA LYS A 8 -0.16 0.40 17.13
C LYS A 8 -1.17 -0.33 16.28
N VAL A 9 -2.27 0.33 15.96
CA VAL A 9 -3.33 -0.22 15.10
C VAL A 9 -3.12 0.23 13.68
N ALA A 10 -2.86 -0.71 12.77
CA ALA A 10 -2.67 -0.43 11.36
C ALA A 10 -3.74 -1.11 10.50
N ILE A 11 -4.35 -0.34 9.60
CA ILE A 11 -5.24 -0.83 8.55
C ILE A 11 -4.43 -0.94 7.25
N VAL A 12 -4.43 -2.12 6.61
CA VAL A 12 -3.77 -2.36 5.32
C VAL A 12 -4.80 -2.89 4.32
N THR A 13 -5.15 -2.08 3.32
CA THR A 13 -6.01 -2.53 2.23
C THR A 13 -5.24 -3.42 1.25
N GLY A 14 -5.83 -4.54 0.82
CA GLY A 14 -5.15 -5.49 -0.06
C GLY A 14 -4.02 -6.27 0.63
N GLY A 15 -4.16 -6.58 1.93
CA GLY A 15 -3.12 -7.19 2.78
C GLY A 15 -2.94 -8.71 2.62
N SER A 16 -3.54 -9.36 1.62
CA SER A 16 -3.50 -10.83 1.49
C SER A 16 -2.34 -11.37 0.66
N LYS A 17 -1.82 -10.61 -0.30
CA LYS A 17 -0.76 -11.02 -1.24
C LYS A 17 0.19 -9.85 -1.55
N GLY A 18 1.34 -10.16 -2.12
CA GLY A 18 2.29 -9.21 -2.69
C GLY A 18 2.70 -8.09 -1.74
N ILE A 19 2.79 -6.86 -2.24
CA ILE A 19 3.27 -5.70 -1.49
C ILE A 19 2.45 -5.47 -0.21
N GLY A 20 1.11 -5.52 -0.29
CA GLY A 20 0.26 -5.34 0.89
C GLY A 20 0.49 -6.40 1.97
N ARG A 21 0.78 -7.64 1.57
CA ARG A 21 1.16 -8.72 2.49
C ARG A 21 2.53 -8.44 3.10
N GLY A 22 3.54 -8.06 2.31
CA GLY A 22 4.88 -7.72 2.81
C GLY A 22 4.83 -6.56 3.82
N ILE A 23 4.00 -5.54 3.56
CA ILE A 23 3.78 -4.44 4.51
C ILE A 23 3.12 -4.94 5.80
N ALA A 24 2.07 -5.76 5.69
CA ALA A 24 1.39 -6.31 6.87
C ALA A 24 2.33 -7.18 7.72
N GLU A 25 3.18 -8.02 7.10
CA GLU A 25 4.19 -8.83 7.80
C GLU A 25 5.23 -7.95 8.52
N ALA A 26 5.74 -6.91 7.85
CA ALA A 26 6.70 -5.99 8.47
C ALA A 26 6.10 -5.27 9.69
N LEU A 27 4.85 -4.82 9.61
CA LEU A 27 4.15 -4.18 10.72
C LEU A 27 3.85 -5.17 11.86
N ALA A 28 3.45 -6.42 11.52
CA ALA A 28 3.21 -7.47 12.51
C ALA A 28 4.49 -7.84 13.27
N ALA A 29 5.62 -7.95 12.56
CA ALA A 29 6.91 -8.26 13.15
C ALA A 29 7.37 -7.19 14.17
N GLU A 30 6.92 -5.95 14.02
CA GLU A 30 7.13 -4.86 14.97
C GLU A 30 6.05 -4.78 16.07
N GLY A 31 5.18 -5.80 16.18
CA GLY A 31 4.16 -5.92 17.23
C GLY A 31 2.90 -5.06 17.03
N ALA A 32 2.62 -4.60 15.81
CA ALA A 32 1.40 -3.87 15.51
C ALA A 32 0.18 -4.80 15.50
N ASN A 33 -0.98 -4.27 15.90
CA ASN A 33 -2.28 -4.88 15.65
C ASN A 33 -2.76 -4.52 14.24
N LEU A 34 -3.31 -5.49 13.53
CA LEU A 34 -3.59 -5.34 12.11
C LEU A 34 -5.06 -5.56 11.76
N ALA A 35 -5.64 -4.64 10.99
CA ALA A 35 -6.83 -4.88 10.20
C ALA A 35 -6.42 -5.00 8.72
N ILE A 36 -6.72 -6.14 8.10
CA ILE A 36 -6.42 -6.37 6.68
C ILE A 36 -7.69 -6.76 5.94
N CYS A 37 -7.80 -6.34 4.69
CA CYS A 37 -8.85 -6.79 3.80
C CYS A 37 -8.33 -7.21 2.43
N ALA A 38 -9.08 -8.06 1.77
CA ALA A 38 -8.91 -8.44 0.37
C ALA A 38 -10.19 -9.09 -0.14
N ARG A 39 -10.36 -9.23 -1.47
CA ARG A 39 -11.57 -9.83 -2.04
C ARG A 39 -11.66 -11.34 -1.82
N THR A 40 -10.54 -12.05 -1.83
CA THR A 40 -10.47 -13.51 -1.83
C THR A 40 -10.21 -14.06 -0.44
N ALA A 41 -11.15 -14.85 0.09
CA ALA A 41 -11.13 -15.35 1.46
C ALA A 41 -9.99 -16.35 1.74
N GLY A 42 -9.60 -17.20 0.78
CA GLY A 42 -8.52 -18.20 0.94
C GLY A 42 -7.19 -17.54 1.32
N PRO A 43 -6.58 -16.76 0.39
CA PRO A 43 -5.34 -16.05 0.67
C PRO A 43 -5.40 -15.12 1.89
N LEU A 44 -6.59 -14.56 2.17
CA LEU A 44 -6.77 -13.69 3.35
C LEU A 44 -6.68 -14.49 4.67
N ARG A 45 -7.22 -15.71 4.71
CA ARG A 45 -7.07 -16.61 5.87
C ARG A 45 -5.62 -17.02 6.12
N GLU A 46 -4.90 -17.37 5.05
CA GLU A 46 -3.46 -17.68 5.11
C GLU A 46 -2.65 -16.48 5.62
N ALA A 47 -2.99 -15.28 5.09
CA ALA A 47 -2.40 -14.04 5.56
C ALA A 47 -2.60 -13.85 7.07
N ARG A 48 -3.84 -13.97 7.54
CA ARG A 48 -4.17 -13.85 8.95
C ARG A 48 -3.38 -14.82 9.82
N GLN A 49 -3.32 -16.10 9.42
CA GLN A 49 -2.61 -17.13 10.20
C GLN A 49 -1.11 -16.83 10.33
N SER A 50 -0.47 -16.34 9.26
CA SER A 50 0.94 -15.98 9.32
C SER A 50 1.17 -14.74 10.19
N LEU A 51 0.39 -13.68 10.00
CA LEU A 51 0.51 -12.44 10.77
C LEU A 51 0.30 -12.66 12.27
N GLN A 52 -0.62 -13.56 12.66
CA GLN A 52 -0.86 -13.91 14.06
C GLN A 52 0.35 -14.55 14.77
N ARG A 53 1.30 -15.13 14.03
CA ARG A 53 2.53 -15.73 14.60
C ARG A 53 3.45 -14.68 15.23
N HIS A 54 3.29 -13.41 14.87
CA HIS A 54 4.04 -12.30 15.46
C HIS A 54 3.47 -11.79 16.79
N GLY A 55 2.35 -12.35 17.26
CA GLY A 55 1.79 -12.08 18.58
C GLY A 55 0.82 -10.90 18.66
N GLY A 56 0.71 -10.06 17.63
CA GLY A 56 -0.29 -9.00 17.53
C GLY A 56 -1.69 -9.54 17.20
N GLU A 57 -2.72 -8.76 17.52
CA GLU A 57 -4.08 -9.10 17.11
C GLU A 57 -4.28 -8.82 15.61
N VAL A 58 -4.92 -9.76 14.90
CA VAL A 58 -5.17 -9.65 13.45
C VAL A 58 -6.66 -9.81 13.15
N PHE A 59 -7.27 -8.75 12.65
CA PHE A 59 -8.61 -8.73 12.08
C PHE A 59 -8.52 -8.79 10.56
N ALA A 60 -9.15 -9.78 9.93
CA ALA A 60 -9.07 -10.02 8.49
C ALA A 60 -10.46 -10.31 7.93
N VAL A 61 -10.93 -9.49 7.00
CA VAL A 61 -12.29 -9.56 6.44
C VAL A 61 -12.26 -9.48 4.92
N PRO A 62 -13.02 -10.34 4.20
CA PRO A 62 -13.27 -10.15 2.79
C PRO A 62 -13.95 -8.79 2.53
N CYS A 63 -13.36 -7.97 1.64
CA CYS A 63 -13.89 -6.67 1.26
C CYS A 63 -13.44 -6.31 -0.15
N ASP A 64 -14.36 -5.92 -1.01
CA ASP A 64 -14.04 -5.18 -2.24
C ASP A 64 -14.00 -3.69 -1.88
N VAL A 65 -12.80 -3.11 -1.86
CA VAL A 65 -12.62 -1.67 -1.56
C VAL A 65 -13.25 -0.77 -2.62
N GLY A 66 -13.58 -1.31 -3.79
CA GLY A 66 -14.31 -0.60 -4.84
C GLY A 66 -15.80 -0.43 -4.53
N ASP A 67 -16.35 -1.21 -3.59
CA ASP A 67 -17.67 -1.00 -3.01
C ASP A 67 -17.56 -0.03 -1.82
N PRO A 68 -18.15 1.18 -1.92
CA PRO A 68 -18.04 2.18 -0.87
C PRO A 68 -18.62 1.73 0.48
N GLU A 69 -19.67 0.92 0.47
CA GLU A 69 -20.35 0.48 1.69
C GLU A 69 -19.55 -0.63 2.37
N ALA A 70 -19.06 -1.61 1.61
CA ALA A 70 -18.18 -2.66 2.14
C ALA A 70 -16.88 -2.07 2.72
N LEU A 71 -16.28 -1.07 2.05
CA LEU A 71 -15.10 -0.38 2.57
C LEU A 71 -15.43 0.36 3.88
N ARG A 72 -16.53 1.11 3.92
CA ARG A 72 -16.98 1.86 5.11
C ARG A 72 -17.16 0.93 6.30
N GLU A 73 -17.85 -0.20 6.10
CA GLU A 73 -18.12 -1.18 7.14
C GLU A 73 -16.84 -1.85 7.66
N PHE A 74 -15.92 -2.23 6.75
CA PHE A 74 -14.62 -2.79 7.12
C PHE A 74 -13.83 -1.82 8.02
N LEU A 75 -13.76 -0.54 7.63
CA LEU A 75 -13.02 0.48 8.39
C LEU A 75 -13.64 0.72 9.76
N GLU A 76 -14.97 0.85 9.84
CA GLU A 76 -15.69 1.08 11.09
C GLU A 76 -15.55 -0.10 12.06
N THR A 77 -15.74 -1.33 11.55
CA THR A 77 -15.55 -2.55 12.37
C THR A 77 -14.10 -2.68 12.86
N SER A 78 -13.12 -2.29 12.03
CA SER A 78 -11.71 -2.25 12.44
C SER A 78 -11.47 -1.28 13.59
N ARG A 79 -12.01 -0.05 13.48
CA ARG A 79 -11.93 0.96 14.56
C ARG A 79 -12.58 0.47 15.85
N GLN A 80 -13.78 -0.09 15.76
CA GLN A 80 -14.50 -0.60 16.93
C GLN A 80 -13.75 -1.72 17.64
N ARG A 81 -13.19 -2.65 16.84
CA ARG A 81 -12.45 -3.81 17.36
C ARG A 81 -11.20 -3.41 18.14
N PHE A 82 -10.44 -2.45 17.65
CA PHE A 82 -9.16 -2.04 18.24
C PHE A 82 -9.25 -0.77 19.11
N GLY A 83 -10.42 -0.13 19.20
CA GLY A 83 -10.59 1.10 19.96
C GLY A 83 -9.93 2.33 19.34
N GLY A 84 -9.55 2.29 18.07
CA GLY A 84 -8.93 3.40 17.32
C GLY A 84 -8.03 2.92 16.19
N VAL A 85 -7.45 3.88 15.45
CA VAL A 85 -6.53 3.62 14.34
C VAL A 85 -5.35 4.59 14.43
N ASP A 86 -4.12 4.08 14.28
CA ASP A 86 -2.88 4.88 14.28
C ASP A 86 -2.30 5.01 12.85
N ILE A 87 -2.52 4.00 11.99
CA ILE A 87 -1.88 3.88 10.68
C ILE A 87 -2.89 3.40 9.63
N LEU A 88 -2.90 4.06 8.47
CA LEU A 88 -3.63 3.61 7.29
C LEU A 88 -2.67 3.40 6.12
N VAL A 89 -2.73 2.21 5.50
CA VAL A 89 -1.98 1.88 4.27
C VAL A 89 -2.97 1.64 3.12
N ASN A 90 -3.00 2.57 2.17
CA ASN A 90 -3.75 2.47 0.92
C ASN A 90 -2.89 1.75 -0.13
N ASN A 91 -3.13 0.44 -0.33
CA ASN A 91 -2.26 -0.38 -1.18
C ASN A 91 -2.98 -1.03 -2.37
N VAL A 92 -4.30 -1.16 -2.38
CA VAL A 92 -5.03 -1.83 -3.48
C VAL A 92 -4.73 -1.18 -4.82
N SER A 93 -4.62 -2.02 -5.86
CA SER A 93 -4.41 -1.57 -7.24
C SER A 93 -5.24 -2.38 -8.23
N ALA A 94 -5.70 -1.70 -9.29
CA ALA A 94 -6.41 -2.26 -10.42
C ALA A 94 -5.48 -2.63 -11.59
N LEU A 95 -4.17 -2.74 -11.37
CA LEU A 95 -3.22 -3.13 -12.42
C LEU A 95 -3.70 -4.40 -13.13
N HIS A 96 -3.80 -4.34 -14.46
CA HIS A 96 -4.33 -5.42 -15.32
C HIS A 96 -5.82 -5.78 -15.09
N ALA A 97 -6.63 -4.84 -14.64
CA ALA A 97 -8.07 -5.07 -14.49
C ALA A 97 -8.78 -5.31 -15.84
N SER A 98 -8.26 -4.75 -16.92
CA SER A 98 -8.78 -4.91 -18.30
C SER A 98 -7.73 -4.53 -19.34
N ASP A 99 -7.82 -5.15 -20.52
CA ASP A 99 -7.08 -4.76 -21.73
C ASP A 99 -7.79 -3.60 -22.50
N ASP A 100 -9.09 -3.38 -22.25
CA ASP A 100 -9.82 -2.24 -22.75
C ASP A 100 -9.43 -0.97 -21.98
N GLU A 101 -9.04 0.07 -22.70
CA GLU A 101 -8.46 1.28 -22.11
C GLU A 101 -9.46 2.02 -21.20
N LEU A 102 -10.71 2.18 -21.64
CA LEU A 102 -11.72 2.89 -20.85
C LEU A 102 -12.08 2.13 -19.57
N THR A 103 -12.29 0.83 -19.68
CA THR A 103 -12.54 -0.05 -18.53
C THR A 103 -11.36 -0.05 -17.56
N ALA A 104 -10.12 0.01 -18.06
CA ALA A 104 -8.93 0.14 -17.21
C ALA A 104 -8.90 1.47 -16.45
N TRP A 105 -9.31 2.60 -17.08
CA TRP A 105 -9.46 3.89 -16.41
C TRP A 105 -10.52 3.84 -15.32
N GLU A 106 -11.72 3.33 -15.61
CA GLU A 106 -12.80 3.20 -14.64
C GLU A 106 -12.40 2.35 -13.43
N ALA A 107 -11.73 1.21 -13.67
CA ALA A 107 -11.24 0.34 -12.61
C ALA A 107 -10.17 1.04 -11.75
N SER A 108 -9.19 1.71 -12.37
CA SER A 108 -8.13 2.42 -11.67
C SER A 108 -8.67 3.61 -10.87
N ILE A 109 -9.59 4.39 -11.44
CA ILE A 109 -10.26 5.46 -10.70
C ILE A 109 -11.01 4.89 -9.48
N ARG A 110 -11.77 3.84 -9.66
CA ARG A 110 -12.59 3.24 -8.59
C ARG A 110 -11.75 2.61 -7.48
N LEU A 111 -10.75 1.78 -7.84
CA LEU A 111 -10.01 0.94 -6.92
C LEU A 111 -8.76 1.61 -6.35
N ASP A 112 -7.97 2.29 -7.19
CA ASP A 112 -6.73 2.92 -6.73
C ASP A 112 -7.00 4.29 -6.11
N LEU A 113 -7.80 5.16 -6.78
CA LEU A 113 -7.98 6.53 -6.34
C LEU A 113 -9.15 6.69 -5.37
N LEU A 114 -10.39 6.39 -5.79
CA LEU A 114 -11.58 6.69 -4.97
C LEU A 114 -11.64 5.85 -3.71
N ALA A 115 -11.22 4.59 -3.74
CA ALA A 115 -11.14 3.78 -2.52
C ALA A 115 -10.15 4.38 -1.51
N SER A 116 -8.97 4.81 -1.98
CA SER A 116 -7.96 5.48 -1.15
C SER A 116 -8.45 6.81 -0.58
N VAL A 117 -9.18 7.61 -1.39
CA VAL A 117 -9.79 8.87 -0.93
C VAL A 117 -10.84 8.61 0.15
N ARG A 118 -11.74 7.64 -0.06
CA ARG A 118 -12.78 7.27 0.91
C ARG A 118 -12.18 6.77 2.22
N ALA A 119 -11.23 5.82 2.14
CA ALA A 119 -10.56 5.30 3.33
C ALA A 119 -9.86 6.42 4.12
N THR A 120 -9.11 7.28 3.44
CA THR A 120 -8.40 8.39 4.07
C THR A 120 -9.37 9.38 4.75
N ARG A 121 -10.44 9.78 4.06
CA ARG A 121 -11.45 10.70 4.63
C ARG A 121 -12.12 10.15 5.87
N GLN A 122 -12.38 8.85 5.92
CA GLN A 122 -12.99 8.20 7.07
C GLN A 122 -12.01 8.02 8.23
N VAL A 123 -10.76 7.63 7.94
CA VAL A 123 -9.78 7.22 8.95
C VAL A 123 -8.98 8.39 9.52
N ALA A 124 -8.70 9.44 8.73
CA ALA A 124 -7.88 10.57 9.20
C ALA A 124 -8.40 11.24 10.49
N PRO A 125 -9.73 11.48 10.69
CA PRO A 125 -10.24 11.96 11.96
C PRO A 125 -9.94 11.02 13.14
N TRP A 126 -10.01 9.71 12.93
CA TRP A 126 -9.73 8.73 13.97
C TRP A 126 -8.26 8.69 14.36
N ILE A 127 -7.36 8.88 13.39
CA ILE A 127 -5.92 9.03 13.66
C ILE A 127 -5.67 10.32 14.45
N ALA A 128 -6.38 11.42 14.13
CA ALA A 128 -6.28 12.67 14.86
C ALA A 128 -6.74 12.52 16.32
N GLU A 129 -7.85 11.81 16.58
CA GLU A 129 -8.37 11.48 17.93
C GLU A 129 -7.32 10.72 18.78
N ARG A 130 -6.43 9.95 18.13
CA ARG A 130 -5.30 9.25 18.78
C ARG A 130 -4.08 10.16 19.05
N GLY A 131 -4.16 11.44 18.71
CA GLY A 131 -3.08 12.41 18.86
C GLY A 131 -2.11 12.47 17.69
N GLY A 132 -2.47 11.90 16.56
CA GLY A 132 -1.68 11.84 15.33
C GLY A 132 -1.25 10.41 14.95
N GLY A 133 -0.64 10.28 13.77
CA GLY A 133 -0.20 8.99 13.22
C GLY A 133 0.28 9.08 11.78
N SER A 134 0.02 8.06 10.97
CA SER A 134 0.56 8.03 9.61
C SER A 134 -0.43 7.45 8.59
N ILE A 135 -0.45 8.03 7.40
CA ILE A 135 -1.14 7.52 6.22
C ILE A 135 -0.09 7.25 5.15
N LEU A 136 -0.12 6.06 4.57
CA LEU A 136 0.79 5.64 3.51
C LEU A 136 0.00 5.28 2.26
N PHE A 137 0.45 5.79 1.12
CA PHE A 137 -0.06 5.40 -0.19
C PHE A 137 0.97 4.56 -0.93
N ILE A 138 0.51 3.49 -1.59
CA ILE A 138 1.34 2.70 -2.48
C ILE A 138 1.02 3.12 -3.92
N SER A 139 1.92 3.94 -4.48
CA SER A 139 1.91 4.36 -5.87
C SER A 139 2.71 3.38 -6.74
N SER A 140 3.54 3.88 -7.63
CA SER A 140 4.45 3.14 -8.51
C SER A 140 5.47 4.10 -9.11
N ILE A 141 6.63 3.61 -9.53
CA ILE A 141 7.53 4.36 -10.42
C ILE A 141 6.82 4.79 -11.72
N SER A 142 5.78 4.07 -12.14
CA SER A 142 4.93 4.46 -13.28
C SER A 142 4.20 5.79 -13.07
N GLY A 143 4.04 6.26 -11.84
CA GLY A 143 3.54 7.60 -11.53
C GLY A 143 4.62 8.68 -11.55
N LEU A 144 5.90 8.29 -11.64
CA LEU A 144 7.06 9.20 -11.67
C LEU A 144 7.62 9.37 -13.08
N GLU A 145 7.41 8.40 -13.97
CA GLU A 145 7.95 8.41 -15.33
C GLU A 145 6.94 7.89 -16.36
N ALA A 146 7.17 8.23 -17.63
CA ALA A 146 6.37 7.75 -18.76
C ALA A 146 6.78 6.29 -19.14
N GLY A 147 5.88 5.61 -19.90
CA GLY A 147 6.16 4.31 -20.50
C GLY A 147 5.34 3.14 -19.93
N SER A 148 4.43 3.43 -19.02
CA SER A 148 3.45 2.46 -18.48
C SER A 148 2.06 2.68 -19.10
N PRO A 149 1.11 1.72 -18.96
CA PRO A 149 -0.26 1.90 -19.40
C PRO A 149 -0.86 3.22 -18.87
N PRO A 150 -1.51 4.04 -19.72
CA PRO A 150 -1.92 5.41 -19.38
C PRO A 150 -2.81 5.49 -18.13
N ALA A 151 -3.81 4.62 -18.02
CA ALA A 151 -4.72 4.60 -16.87
C ALA A 151 -3.98 4.35 -15.56
N TYR A 152 -3.09 3.34 -15.54
CA TYR A 152 -2.30 3.01 -14.38
C TYR A 152 -1.34 4.16 -13.99
N ALA A 153 -0.54 4.63 -14.95
CA ALA A 153 0.42 5.70 -14.72
C ALA A 153 -0.26 6.99 -14.24
N GLY A 154 -1.34 7.39 -14.91
CA GLY A 154 -2.10 8.59 -14.57
C GLY A 154 -2.66 8.56 -13.15
N ILE A 155 -3.24 7.45 -12.74
CA ILE A 155 -3.80 7.32 -11.39
C ILE A 155 -2.69 7.19 -10.33
N LYS A 156 -1.58 6.50 -10.62
CA LYS A 156 -0.45 6.44 -9.69
C LYS A 156 0.21 7.83 -9.51
N ALA A 157 0.29 8.65 -10.55
CA ALA A 157 0.71 10.05 -10.43
C ALA A 157 -0.29 10.89 -9.61
N ALA A 158 -1.60 10.71 -9.82
CA ALA A 158 -2.64 11.39 -9.05
C ALA A 158 -2.53 11.08 -7.55
N LEU A 159 -2.22 9.83 -7.15
CA LEU A 159 -2.01 9.45 -5.75
C LEU A 159 -0.81 10.19 -5.13
N ILE A 160 0.28 10.40 -5.87
CA ILE A 160 1.45 11.15 -5.41
C ILE A 160 1.06 12.60 -5.11
N SER A 161 0.37 13.27 -6.04
CA SER A 161 -0.10 14.64 -5.87
C SER A 161 -1.11 14.76 -4.71
N TYR A 162 -2.05 13.82 -4.61
CA TYR A 162 -3.03 13.77 -3.54
C TYR A 162 -2.39 13.60 -2.17
N SER A 163 -1.46 12.65 -2.02
CA SER A 163 -0.76 12.42 -0.76
C SER A 163 0.05 13.65 -0.30
N LYS A 164 0.70 14.35 -1.24
CA LYS A 164 1.45 15.57 -0.93
C LYS A 164 0.52 16.68 -0.40
N THR A 165 -0.61 16.88 -1.03
CA THR A 165 -1.62 17.85 -0.60
C THR A 165 -2.17 17.52 0.79
N LEU A 166 -2.45 16.23 1.04
CA LEU A 166 -2.90 15.75 2.35
C LEU A 166 -1.84 15.95 3.44
N ALA A 167 -0.57 15.72 3.13
CA ALA A 167 0.52 15.93 4.08
C ALA A 167 0.54 17.35 4.63
N MET A 168 0.26 18.34 3.79
CA MET A 168 0.17 19.74 4.20
C MET A 168 -1.11 20.02 5.01
N SER A 169 -2.26 19.51 4.56
CA SER A 169 -3.55 19.79 5.19
C SER A 169 -3.75 19.10 6.54
N LEU A 170 -3.11 17.95 6.76
CA LEU A 170 -3.23 17.15 7.98
C LEU A 170 -2.09 17.35 8.98
N ALA A 171 -1.06 18.15 8.65
CA ALA A 171 0.11 18.37 9.49
C ALA A 171 -0.23 18.94 10.88
N ALA A 172 -1.18 19.88 10.96
CA ALA A 172 -1.64 20.46 12.23
C ALA A 172 -2.28 19.41 13.16
N GLN A 173 -2.80 18.31 12.60
CA GLN A 173 -3.36 17.16 13.32
C GLN A 173 -2.29 16.11 13.67
N LYS A 174 -1.01 16.40 13.41
CA LYS A 174 0.13 15.48 13.62
C LYS A 174 0.02 14.18 12.81
N ILE A 175 -0.64 14.24 11.66
CA ILE A 175 -0.75 13.10 10.73
C ILE A 175 0.27 13.30 9.62
N ARG A 176 1.19 12.35 9.50
CA ARG A 176 2.14 12.29 8.40
C ARG A 176 1.52 11.53 7.23
N VAL A 177 1.73 12.02 6.03
CA VAL A 177 1.24 11.36 4.81
C VAL A 177 2.41 11.22 3.84
N ASN A 178 2.72 9.99 3.45
CA ASN A 178 3.81 9.69 2.55
C ASN A 178 3.35 8.71 1.46
N THR A 179 4.15 8.58 0.43
CA THR A 179 3.94 7.65 -0.68
C THR A 179 5.19 6.81 -0.88
N ILE A 180 5.01 5.52 -1.13
CA ILE A 180 6.04 4.66 -1.71
C ILE A 180 5.70 4.48 -3.19
N ALA A 181 6.71 4.56 -4.04
CA ALA A 181 6.65 4.25 -5.46
C ALA A 181 7.51 2.99 -5.74
N PRO A 182 6.94 1.77 -5.62
CA PRO A 182 7.68 0.55 -5.90
C PRO A 182 8.05 0.46 -7.39
N GLY A 183 9.20 -0.14 -7.67
CA GLY A 183 9.56 -0.64 -9.00
C GLY A 183 8.89 -1.98 -9.31
N SER A 184 9.56 -2.79 -10.08
CA SER A 184 9.12 -4.15 -10.40
C SER A 184 9.35 -5.08 -9.22
N ILE A 185 8.26 -5.48 -8.54
CA ILE A 185 8.28 -6.35 -7.36
C ILE A 185 7.75 -7.74 -7.74
N GLU A 186 8.56 -8.77 -7.53
CA GLU A 186 8.18 -10.16 -7.81
C GLU A 186 7.66 -10.85 -6.55
N PHE A 187 6.54 -11.56 -6.69
CA PHE A 187 5.96 -12.42 -5.66
C PHE A 187 5.14 -13.53 -6.32
N GLU A 188 4.89 -14.59 -5.59
CA GLU A 188 4.09 -15.74 -6.04
C GLU A 188 2.70 -15.31 -6.51
N ASP A 189 2.22 -15.85 -7.62
CA ASP A 189 0.98 -15.47 -8.31
C ASP A 189 0.91 -13.98 -8.72
N GLY A 190 2.03 -13.26 -8.69
CA GLY A 190 2.13 -11.88 -9.13
C GLY A 190 2.38 -11.75 -10.63
N ASN A 191 2.19 -10.52 -11.14
CA ASN A 191 2.41 -10.21 -12.56
C ASN A 191 3.81 -10.58 -13.06
N TRP A 192 4.85 -10.40 -12.23
CA TRP A 192 6.22 -10.68 -12.64
C TRP A 192 6.56 -12.17 -12.55
N ALA A 193 6.02 -12.92 -11.58
CA ALA A 193 6.13 -14.37 -11.55
C ALA A 193 5.44 -15.02 -12.75
N TRP A 194 4.25 -14.51 -13.13
CA TRP A 194 3.58 -14.90 -14.36
C TRP A 194 4.42 -14.54 -15.59
N ALA A 195 4.92 -13.31 -15.69
CA ALA A 195 5.71 -12.86 -16.84
C ALA A 195 7.01 -13.66 -17.01
N ARG A 196 7.62 -14.11 -15.93
CA ARG A 196 8.83 -14.94 -15.98
C ARG A 196 8.61 -16.26 -16.74
N VAL A 197 7.41 -16.82 -16.64
CA VAL A 197 7.03 -18.10 -17.26
C VAL A 197 6.39 -17.87 -18.63
N GLU A 198 5.37 -17.02 -18.70
CA GLU A 198 4.50 -16.87 -19.86
C GLU A 198 4.94 -15.75 -20.82
N ASN A 199 5.78 -14.84 -20.39
CA ASN A 199 6.34 -13.76 -21.23
C ASN A 199 7.77 -13.40 -20.80
N PRO A 200 8.73 -14.36 -20.98
CA PRO A 200 10.12 -14.18 -20.53
C PRO A 200 10.83 -13.02 -21.25
N GLU A 201 10.42 -12.67 -22.46
CA GLU A 201 10.96 -11.50 -23.16
C GLU A 201 10.64 -10.19 -22.40
N ARG A 202 9.38 -10.00 -21.98
CA ARG A 202 8.97 -8.86 -21.15
C ARG A 202 9.70 -8.86 -19.81
N TYR A 203 9.83 -10.02 -19.18
CA TYR A 203 10.55 -10.17 -17.91
C TYR A 203 11.99 -9.74 -18.03
N ASN A 204 12.74 -10.30 -19.01
CA ASN A 204 14.15 -10.02 -19.22
C ASN A 204 14.40 -8.57 -19.66
N ARG A 205 13.53 -8.00 -20.51
CA ARG A 205 13.59 -6.59 -20.89
C ARG A 205 13.42 -5.66 -19.68
N THR A 206 12.58 -6.02 -18.72
CA THR A 206 12.38 -5.25 -17.49
C THR A 206 13.56 -5.43 -16.56
N LEU A 207 14.03 -6.67 -16.36
CA LEU A 207 15.21 -6.97 -15.55
C LEU A 207 16.44 -6.18 -16.03
N ALA A 208 16.65 -6.08 -17.33
CA ALA A 208 17.76 -5.31 -17.92
C ALA A 208 17.69 -3.80 -17.65
N LYS A 209 16.54 -3.26 -17.24
CA LYS A 209 16.37 -1.85 -16.87
C LYS A 209 16.67 -1.57 -15.40
N ILE A 210 16.84 -2.61 -14.57
CA ILE A 210 17.06 -2.48 -13.12
C ILE A 210 18.57 -2.56 -12.86
N PRO A 211 19.22 -1.45 -12.46
CA PRO A 211 20.66 -1.44 -12.19
C PRO A 211 21.08 -2.41 -11.09
N TRP A 212 20.19 -2.70 -10.14
CA TRP A 212 20.44 -3.66 -9.06
C TRP A 212 20.51 -5.12 -9.53
N GLY A 213 20.14 -5.42 -10.79
CA GLY A 213 20.29 -6.74 -11.43
C GLY A 213 19.23 -7.79 -11.04
N ARG A 214 18.21 -7.40 -10.30
CA ARG A 214 17.06 -8.25 -9.93
C ARG A 214 15.78 -7.43 -9.70
N LEU A 215 14.63 -8.09 -9.71
CA LEU A 215 13.41 -7.49 -9.23
C LEU A 215 13.45 -7.37 -7.70
N GLY A 216 12.67 -6.42 -7.17
CA GLY A 216 12.46 -6.28 -5.73
C GLY A 216 11.51 -7.31 -5.17
N THR A 217 11.40 -7.37 -3.84
CA THR A 217 10.49 -8.26 -3.10
C THR A 217 9.48 -7.47 -2.26
N PRO A 218 8.34 -8.07 -1.88
CA PRO A 218 7.37 -7.47 -0.96
C PRO A 218 7.99 -7.05 0.37
N GLU A 219 8.95 -7.82 0.88
CA GLU A 219 9.62 -7.57 2.17
C GLU A 219 10.45 -6.28 2.13
N GLU A 220 11.10 -5.97 1.00
CA GLU A 220 11.86 -4.73 0.82
C GLU A 220 10.95 -3.51 0.85
N VAL A 221 9.78 -3.59 0.22
CA VAL A 221 8.76 -2.54 0.31
C VAL A 221 8.17 -2.47 1.73
N GLY A 222 7.93 -3.62 2.36
CA GLY A 222 7.44 -3.75 3.72
C GLY A 222 8.34 -3.07 4.75
N ALA A 223 9.64 -3.28 4.66
CA ALA A 223 10.62 -2.66 5.56
C ALA A 223 10.61 -1.13 5.46
N VAL A 224 10.55 -0.60 4.23
CA VAL A 224 10.43 0.86 4.00
C VAL A 224 9.09 1.39 4.51
N ALA A 225 8.00 0.66 4.30
CA ALA A 225 6.68 1.04 4.80
C ALA A 225 6.66 1.11 6.34
N ALA A 226 7.19 0.08 7.02
CA ALA A 226 7.29 0.07 8.49
C ALA A 226 8.12 1.27 9.00
N PHE A 227 9.25 1.58 8.36
CA PHE A 227 10.04 2.77 8.69
C PHE A 227 9.23 4.05 8.49
N LEU A 228 8.60 4.27 7.32
CA LEU A 228 7.88 5.51 7.03
C LEU A 228 6.69 5.77 7.95
N VAL A 229 6.05 4.72 8.48
CA VAL A 229 4.93 4.89 9.42
C VAL A 229 5.39 4.96 10.88
N SER A 230 6.65 4.72 11.16
CA SER A 230 7.25 4.61 12.49
C SER A 230 7.57 5.96 13.16
N LYS A 231 7.88 5.93 14.46
CA LYS A 231 8.34 7.09 15.22
C LYS A 231 9.67 7.68 14.73
N PRO A 232 10.69 6.90 14.35
CA PRO A 232 11.92 7.43 13.73
C PRO A 232 11.69 8.30 12.49
N ALA A 233 10.62 8.06 11.73
CA ALA A 233 10.24 8.86 10.58
C ALA A 233 9.37 10.10 10.92
N SER A 234 9.33 10.53 12.18
CA SER A 234 8.44 11.60 12.66
C SER A 234 8.61 12.97 11.96
N TRP A 235 9.73 13.22 11.31
CA TRP A 235 10.00 14.44 10.53
C TRP A 235 9.85 14.25 9.01
N ILE A 236 9.36 13.09 8.58
CA ILE A 236 9.16 12.77 7.17
C ILE A 236 7.67 12.79 6.85
N THR A 237 7.25 13.78 6.06
CA THR A 237 5.87 13.88 5.54
C THR A 237 5.87 14.52 4.15
N GLY A 238 4.96 14.09 3.29
CA GLY A 238 4.81 14.60 1.93
C GLY A 238 5.89 14.14 0.96
N VAL A 239 6.60 13.05 1.26
CA VAL A 239 7.57 12.47 0.32
C VAL A 239 6.92 11.38 -0.53
N CYS A 240 7.44 11.22 -1.75
CA CYS A 240 7.26 10.04 -2.56
C CYS A 240 8.62 9.34 -2.64
N LEU A 241 8.75 8.17 -2.03
CA LEU A 241 10.01 7.43 -1.98
C LEU A 241 9.96 6.26 -2.96
N ALA A 242 10.85 6.26 -3.95
CA ALA A 242 11.03 5.13 -4.84
C ALA A 242 11.73 3.96 -4.11
N VAL A 243 11.20 2.74 -4.31
CA VAL A 243 11.77 1.47 -3.82
C VAL A 243 11.87 0.54 -5.02
N ASP A 244 12.92 0.67 -5.81
CA ASP A 244 12.94 0.18 -7.18
C ASP A 244 14.29 -0.35 -7.68
N GLY A 245 15.33 -0.38 -6.85
CA GLY A 245 16.67 -0.80 -7.27
C GLY A 245 17.31 0.08 -8.34
N GLY A 246 16.89 1.35 -8.43
CA GLY A 246 17.34 2.32 -9.43
C GLY A 246 16.67 2.15 -10.81
N GLN A 247 15.49 1.51 -10.86
CA GLN A 247 14.81 1.20 -12.12
C GLN A 247 14.30 2.47 -12.83
N HIS A 248 13.67 3.42 -12.11
CA HIS A 248 13.22 4.67 -12.72
C HIS A 248 14.38 5.65 -12.92
N LYS A 249 14.23 6.55 -13.88
CA LYS A 249 15.31 7.48 -14.29
C LYS A 249 15.08 8.93 -13.87
N GLY A 250 14.01 9.20 -13.15
CA GLY A 250 13.73 10.55 -12.66
C GLY A 250 14.64 10.94 -11.48
N ASN A 251 14.87 12.23 -11.34
CA ASN A 251 15.63 12.80 -10.21
C ASN A 251 14.74 13.13 -9.00
N LEU A 252 13.42 12.97 -9.13
CA LEU A 252 12.42 13.26 -8.09
C LEU A 252 11.56 12.03 -7.88
#